data_a4b197cd808e2e04d075f9741f6ec96c
#
_entry.id   a4b197cd808e2e04d075f9741f6ec96c
#
_cell.length_a   1.000
_cell.length_b   1.000
_cell.length_c   1.000
_cell.angle_alpha   90.00
_cell.angle_beta   90.00
_cell.angle_gamma   90.00
#
_symmetry.space_group_name_H-M   'P 1'
#
loop_
_entity.id
_entity.type
_entity.pdbx_description
1 polymer ?
#
loop_
_entity_poly.entity_id
_entity_poly.type
_entity_poly.pdbx_seq_one_letter_code
_entity_poly.pdbx_strand_id
1 'polypeptide(L)'
;GLIAVGMQLHFQQLGKSFLLPLLLSPLIAALFSFLFYSFLHRIRLQTGIEKEICFCKPVTVVQTLNPQMQLLAAAPVVMADGEMCKEKYSGKLIGIPLQSFVRNAHFFSAATVCFARGLNDAPKIAGLLLLLHLGDMRLALLAIAIAMVVGGLLHSKKIAETMSKKITPLNEGQAFSANFITGGMVVAASFFGLPVSTTHVSVGSIFGIGLKTGKTNNKVISQILLSWLLTL
;
A
#
# COMPACT_ATOMS: atom_id res chain seq x y z
N GLY A 1 -3.30 17.04 -25.68
CA GLY A 1 -4.09 17.88 -24.79
C GLY A 1 -3.73 19.36 -24.85
N LEU A 2 -2.53 19.77 -24.42
CA LEU A 2 -2.12 21.18 -24.29
C LEU A 2 -2.01 21.93 -25.64
N ILE A 3 -1.64 21.23 -26.69
CA ILE A 3 -1.47 21.79 -28.04
C ILE A 3 -2.82 21.93 -28.76
N ALA A 4 -3.83 21.14 -28.38
CA ALA A 4 -5.15 21.12 -29.05
C ALA A 4 -6.11 22.22 -28.58
N VAL A 5 -5.85 22.87 -27.44
CA VAL A 5 -6.78 23.84 -26.81
C VAL A 5 -6.35 25.31 -27.02
N GLY A 6 -5.33 25.58 -27.86
CA GLY A 6 -4.95 26.97 -28.26
C GLY A 6 -4.79 27.93 -27.10
N MET A 7 -3.57 28.13 -26.70
CA MET A 7 -2.96 29.35 -26.12
C MET A 7 -3.57 30.13 -24.94
N GLN A 8 -4.61 29.68 -24.24
CA GLN A 8 -4.97 30.28 -22.95
C GLN A 8 -4.80 29.30 -21.80
N LEU A 9 -3.56 28.87 -21.59
CA LEU A 9 -3.18 28.07 -20.42
C LEU A 9 -3.12 28.99 -19.20
N HIS A 10 -4.12 28.91 -18.36
CA HIS A 10 -4.06 29.53 -17.02
C HIS A 10 -3.12 28.70 -16.13
N PHE A 11 -1.79 28.89 -16.28
CA PHE A 11 -0.76 28.19 -15.51
C PHE A 11 -1.00 28.23 -14.00
N GLN A 12 -1.52 29.34 -13.49
CA GLN A 12 -1.84 29.49 -12.09
C GLN A 12 -2.97 28.56 -11.64
N GLN A 13 -3.98 28.36 -12.48
CA GLN A 13 -5.09 27.46 -12.20
C GLN A 13 -4.66 25.98 -12.32
N LEU A 14 -3.81 25.67 -13.29
CA LEU A 14 -3.20 24.35 -13.45
C LEU A 14 -2.34 23.99 -12.23
N GLY A 15 -1.51 24.91 -11.76
CA GLY A 15 -0.69 24.74 -10.57
C GLY A 15 -1.51 24.48 -9.32
N LYS A 16 -2.56 25.27 -9.08
CA LYS A 16 -3.42 25.11 -7.90
C LYS A 16 -4.29 23.85 -7.95
N SER A 17 -4.86 23.53 -9.13
CA SER A 17 -5.81 22.43 -9.24
C SER A 17 -5.16 21.06 -9.45
N PHE A 18 -3.93 20.99 -9.96
CA PHE A 18 -3.26 19.72 -10.26
C PHE A 18 -1.95 19.51 -9.49
N LEU A 19 -1.00 20.46 -9.57
CA LEU A 19 0.30 20.28 -8.95
C LEU A 19 0.23 20.28 -7.42
N LEU A 20 -0.54 21.19 -6.84
CA LEU A 20 -0.63 21.31 -5.40
C LEU A 20 -1.23 20.06 -4.74
N PRO A 21 -2.39 19.50 -5.16
CA PRO A 21 -2.92 18.26 -4.61
C PRO A 21 -1.96 17.07 -4.82
N LEU A 22 -1.27 17.01 -5.95
CA LEU A 22 -0.35 15.94 -6.26
C LEU A 22 0.87 15.92 -5.34
N LEU A 23 1.44 17.10 -5.07
CA LEU A 23 2.60 17.27 -4.18
C LEU A 23 2.26 17.14 -2.69
N LEU A 24 1.08 17.65 -2.28
CA LEU A 24 0.67 17.62 -0.88
C LEU A 24 0.09 16.27 -0.45
N SER A 25 -0.53 15.53 -1.38
CA SER A 25 -1.21 14.27 -1.03
C SER A 25 -0.33 13.25 -0.31
N PRO A 26 0.94 13.00 -0.68
CA PRO A 26 1.79 12.05 0.06
C PRO A 26 2.16 12.55 1.46
N LEU A 27 2.33 13.85 1.66
CA LEU A 27 2.64 14.43 2.97
C LEU A 27 1.45 14.33 3.92
N ILE A 28 0.27 14.66 3.42
CA ILE A 28 -0.99 14.55 4.15
C ILE A 28 -1.26 13.07 4.50
N ALA A 29 -1.02 12.16 3.55
CA ALA A 29 -1.15 10.72 3.77
C ALA A 29 -0.18 10.20 4.84
N ALA A 30 1.07 10.68 4.84
CA ALA A 30 2.06 10.33 5.85
C ALA A 30 1.62 10.81 7.24
N LEU A 31 1.15 12.05 7.34
CA LEU A 31 0.66 12.60 8.60
C LEU A 31 -0.55 11.82 9.14
N PHE A 32 -1.58 11.61 8.31
CA PHE A 32 -2.77 10.87 8.73
C PHE A 32 -2.45 9.43 9.09
N SER A 33 -1.58 8.77 8.34
CA SER A 33 -1.17 7.40 8.62
C SER A 33 -0.36 7.29 9.92
N PHE A 34 0.53 8.25 10.18
CA PHE A 34 1.26 8.34 11.44
C PHE A 34 0.31 8.52 12.63
N LEU A 35 -0.67 9.43 12.54
CA LEU A 35 -1.64 9.70 13.59
C LEU A 35 -2.57 8.50 13.80
N PHE A 36 -3.13 7.96 12.74
CA PHE A 36 -4.05 6.84 12.80
C PHE A 36 -3.40 5.58 13.37
N TYR A 37 -2.20 5.26 12.91
CA TYR A 37 -1.44 4.13 13.46
C TYR A 37 -1.07 4.37 14.94
N SER A 38 -0.71 5.61 15.31
CA SER A 38 -0.42 5.96 16.71
C SER A 38 -1.65 5.79 17.60
N PHE A 39 -2.83 6.14 17.10
CA PHE A 39 -4.11 5.94 17.77
C PHE A 39 -4.42 4.45 17.98
N LEU A 40 -4.35 3.65 16.92
CA LEU A 40 -4.56 2.19 17.00
C LEU A 40 -3.53 1.52 17.92
N HIS A 41 -2.28 1.96 17.86
CA HIS A 41 -1.23 1.46 18.74
C HIS A 41 -1.53 1.74 20.22
N ARG A 42 -2.04 2.94 20.53
CA ARG A 42 -2.44 3.31 21.89
C ARG A 42 -3.62 2.48 22.38
N ILE A 43 -4.66 2.27 21.55
CA ILE A 43 -5.79 1.40 21.88
C ILE A 43 -5.29 -0.02 22.17
N ARG A 44 -4.40 -0.56 21.34
CA ARG A 44 -3.82 -1.89 21.52
C ARG A 44 -3.14 -2.03 22.90
N LEU A 45 -2.35 -1.03 23.30
CA LEU A 45 -1.67 -1.04 24.60
C LEU A 45 -2.66 -0.98 25.76
N GLN A 46 -3.73 -0.21 25.63
CA GLN A 46 -4.79 -0.12 26.65
C GLN A 46 -5.64 -1.39 26.77
N THR A 47 -5.82 -2.12 25.68
CA THR A 47 -6.57 -3.38 25.66
C THR A 47 -5.75 -4.60 26.05
N GLY A 48 -4.47 -4.42 26.39
CA GLY A 48 -3.59 -5.53 26.80
C GLY A 48 -3.30 -6.55 25.69
N ILE A 49 -3.49 -6.17 24.43
CA ILE A 49 -3.21 -7.03 23.28
C ILE A 49 -1.70 -7.10 23.08
N GLU A 50 -1.10 -8.22 23.40
CA GLU A 50 0.32 -8.48 23.25
C GLU A 50 0.65 -8.91 21.82
N LYS A 51 1.86 -8.57 21.37
CA LYS A 51 2.45 -9.12 20.18
C LYS A 51 3.28 -10.34 20.58
N GLU A 52 2.91 -11.49 20.07
CA GLU A 52 3.76 -12.68 20.23
C GLU A 52 4.93 -12.60 19.26
N ILE A 53 6.13 -12.71 19.82
CA ILE A 53 7.35 -12.90 19.03
C ILE A 53 7.36 -14.38 18.61
N CYS A 54 7.24 -14.63 17.31
CA CYS A 54 7.31 -15.99 16.79
C CYS A 54 8.76 -16.52 16.91
N PHE A 55 8.95 -17.60 17.66
CA PHE A 55 10.17 -18.39 17.60
C PHE A 55 10.13 -19.21 16.30
N CYS A 56 10.91 -18.80 15.31
CA CYS A 56 11.05 -19.57 14.08
C CYS A 56 12.05 -20.70 14.30
N LYS A 57 11.61 -21.95 14.16
CA LYS A 57 12.55 -23.07 14.00
C LYS A 57 13.11 -22.99 12.58
N PRO A 58 14.43 -22.83 12.39
CA PRO A 58 15.00 -22.99 11.06
C PRO A 58 14.79 -24.45 10.66
N VAL A 59 14.04 -24.68 9.59
CA VAL A 59 13.97 -26.01 8.96
C VAL A 59 15.25 -26.13 8.13
N THR A 60 16.30 -26.63 8.75
CA THR A 60 17.45 -27.13 8.02
C THR A 60 17.04 -28.45 7.39
N VAL A 61 16.75 -28.41 6.08
CA VAL A 61 16.64 -29.63 5.30
C VAL A 61 18.05 -30.17 5.14
N VAL A 62 18.47 -31.02 6.08
CA VAL A 62 19.69 -31.82 5.94
C VAL A 62 19.31 -32.95 4.98
N GLN A 63 19.75 -32.87 3.75
CA GLN A 63 19.76 -34.03 2.84
C GLN A 63 20.76 -35.02 3.38
N THR A 64 20.30 -35.95 4.20
CA THR A 64 21.12 -37.10 4.62
C THR A 64 21.08 -38.15 3.53
N LEU A 65 22.25 -38.43 2.97
CA LEU A 65 22.53 -39.51 2.01
C LEU A 65 22.44 -40.93 2.65
N ASN A 66 21.92 -41.04 3.87
CA ASN A 66 21.87 -42.32 4.55
C ASN A 66 20.58 -42.50 5.35
N PRO A 67 19.75 -43.50 5.04
CA PRO A 67 18.41 -43.68 5.64
C PRO A 67 18.39 -44.24 7.07
N GLN A 68 19.51 -44.46 7.71
CA GLN A 68 19.57 -45.13 9.04
C GLN A 68 19.98 -44.27 10.23
N MET A 69 20.16 -42.94 10.07
CA MET A 69 20.54 -42.09 11.18
C MET A 69 19.59 -40.90 11.32
N GLN A 70 18.40 -41.17 11.81
CA GLN A 70 17.50 -40.15 12.37
C GLN A 70 17.99 -39.73 13.75
N LEU A 71 19.07 -38.97 13.82
CA LEU A 71 19.37 -38.17 14.99
C LEU A 71 18.47 -36.93 14.91
N LEU A 72 17.47 -36.87 15.80
CA LEU A 72 16.75 -35.68 16.17
C LEU A 72 17.75 -34.66 16.75
N ALA A 73 18.48 -33.97 15.89
CA ALA A 73 19.20 -32.79 16.29
C ALA A 73 18.12 -31.71 16.59
N ALA A 74 17.88 -31.48 17.88
CA ALA A 74 17.12 -30.33 18.34
C ALA A 74 17.82 -29.08 17.79
N ALA A 75 17.29 -28.53 16.72
CA ALA A 75 17.80 -27.29 16.15
C ALA A 75 17.72 -26.21 17.23
N PRO A 76 18.80 -25.43 17.46
CA PRO A 76 18.77 -24.37 18.45
C PRO A 76 17.68 -23.38 18.08
N VAL A 77 16.90 -22.97 19.08
CA VAL A 77 15.91 -21.88 18.91
C VAL A 77 16.69 -20.60 18.68
N VAL A 78 16.72 -20.12 17.46
CA VAL A 78 17.35 -18.85 17.10
C VAL A 78 16.28 -17.77 17.15
N MET A 79 16.51 -16.73 17.94
CA MET A 79 15.77 -15.47 17.79
C MET A 79 16.21 -14.87 16.45
N ALA A 80 15.42 -15.08 15.42
CA ALA A 80 15.67 -14.48 14.12
C ALA A 80 14.93 -13.14 14.05
N ASP A 81 15.66 -12.06 14.19
CA ASP A 81 15.28 -10.75 13.67
C ASP A 81 15.40 -10.83 12.13
N GLY A 82 14.35 -11.28 11.47
CA GLY A 82 14.44 -11.47 10.03
C GLY A 82 13.11 -11.76 9.36
N GLU A 83 13.09 -11.62 8.07
CA GLU A 83 11.96 -11.66 7.13
C GLU A 83 10.99 -12.87 7.24
N MET A 84 11.28 -13.87 8.02
CA MET A 84 10.46 -15.08 8.17
C MET A 84 9.56 -15.09 9.43
N CYS A 85 9.79 -14.21 10.39
CA CYS A 85 8.97 -14.13 11.60
C CYS A 85 7.85 -13.12 11.42
N LYS A 86 6.64 -13.57 11.11
CA LYS A 86 5.44 -12.73 11.11
C LYS A 86 5.01 -12.49 12.56
N GLU A 87 5.01 -11.21 12.98
CA GLU A 87 4.40 -10.81 14.26
C GLU A 87 2.93 -11.22 14.26
N LYS A 88 2.52 -12.01 15.26
CA LYS A 88 1.12 -12.41 15.46
C LYS A 88 0.51 -11.63 16.62
N TYR A 89 -0.77 -11.34 16.52
CA TYR A 89 -1.54 -10.73 17.60
C TYR A 89 -2.23 -11.84 18.38
N SER A 90 -1.97 -11.92 19.70
CA SER A 90 -2.65 -12.82 20.62
C SER A 90 -3.94 -12.18 21.15
N GLY A 91 -4.93 -13.00 21.41
CA GLY A 91 -6.22 -12.58 21.96
C GLY A 91 -7.43 -12.95 21.10
N LYS A 92 -8.62 -12.78 21.69
CA LYS A 92 -9.92 -12.99 21.02
C LYS A 92 -10.72 -11.70 21.06
N LEU A 93 -11.27 -11.27 19.95
CA LEU A 93 -12.22 -10.17 19.86
C LEU A 93 -13.60 -10.77 19.52
N ILE A 94 -14.57 -10.66 20.43
CA ILE A 94 -15.92 -11.18 20.23
C ILE A 94 -15.92 -12.67 19.78
N GLY A 95 -15.08 -13.52 20.44
CA GLY A 95 -15.00 -14.94 20.13
C GLY A 95 -14.16 -15.33 18.91
N ILE A 96 -13.70 -14.37 18.10
CA ILE A 96 -12.85 -14.58 16.92
C ILE A 96 -11.38 -14.37 17.28
N PRO A 97 -10.43 -15.20 16.82
CA PRO A 97 -9.01 -14.95 17.02
C PRO A 97 -8.62 -13.60 16.39
N LEU A 98 -8.00 -12.73 17.19
CA LEU A 98 -7.64 -11.37 16.77
C LEU A 98 -6.80 -11.36 15.49
N GLN A 99 -5.89 -12.32 15.33
CA GLN A 99 -5.09 -12.47 14.12
C GLN A 99 -5.94 -12.68 12.86
N SER A 100 -6.99 -13.49 12.94
CA SER A 100 -7.91 -13.71 11.81
C SER A 100 -8.72 -12.46 11.50
N PHE A 101 -9.14 -11.72 12.53
CA PHE A 101 -9.83 -10.43 12.35
C PHE A 101 -8.93 -9.41 11.64
N VAL A 102 -7.69 -9.22 12.11
CA VAL A 102 -6.73 -8.27 11.51
C VAL A 102 -6.39 -8.65 10.07
N ARG A 103 -6.20 -9.94 9.80
CA ARG A 103 -5.94 -10.44 8.44
C ARG A 103 -7.11 -10.16 7.49
N ASN A 104 -8.34 -10.43 7.92
CA ASN A 104 -9.52 -10.16 7.12
C ASN A 104 -9.72 -8.65 6.91
N ALA A 105 -9.54 -7.84 7.96
CA ALA A 105 -9.58 -6.38 7.86
C ALA A 105 -8.53 -5.84 6.89
N HIS A 106 -7.30 -6.40 6.92
CA HIS A 106 -6.26 -6.05 5.95
C HIS A 106 -6.67 -6.43 4.52
N PHE A 107 -7.25 -7.61 4.30
CA PHE A 107 -7.73 -8.03 2.99
C PHE A 107 -8.81 -7.07 2.45
N PHE A 108 -9.80 -6.74 3.27
CA PHE A 108 -10.84 -5.77 2.89
C PHE A 108 -10.27 -4.37 2.64
N SER A 109 -9.32 -3.93 3.44
CA SER A 109 -8.67 -2.63 3.20
C SER A 109 -7.89 -2.59 1.89
N ALA A 110 -7.24 -3.70 1.52
CA ALA A 110 -6.57 -3.82 0.23
C ALA A 110 -7.57 -3.75 -0.94
N ALA A 111 -8.71 -4.45 -0.83
CA ALA A 111 -9.79 -4.35 -1.82
C ALA A 111 -10.33 -2.92 -1.95
N THR A 112 -10.47 -2.19 -0.83
CA THR A 112 -10.86 -0.77 -0.83
C THR A 112 -9.84 0.10 -1.57
N VAL A 113 -8.55 -0.15 -1.41
CA VAL A 113 -7.51 0.59 -2.17
C VAL A 113 -7.61 0.30 -3.66
N CYS A 114 -7.85 -0.97 -4.05
CA CYS A 114 -8.04 -1.33 -5.47
C CYS A 114 -9.26 -0.63 -6.07
N PHE A 115 -10.38 -0.62 -5.34
CA PHE A 115 -11.59 0.11 -5.74
C PHE A 115 -11.34 1.62 -5.86
N ALA A 116 -10.72 2.24 -4.85
CA ALA A 116 -10.37 3.64 -4.83
C ALA A 116 -9.47 4.02 -6.02
N ARG A 117 -8.50 3.17 -6.37
CA ARG A 117 -7.64 3.34 -7.53
C ARG A 117 -8.44 3.33 -8.83
N GLY A 118 -9.33 2.36 -9.02
CA GLY A 118 -10.21 2.31 -10.19
C GLY A 118 -11.08 3.58 -10.30
N LEU A 119 -11.68 4.00 -9.18
CA LEU A 119 -12.50 5.21 -9.11
C LEU A 119 -11.72 6.48 -9.48
N ASN A 120 -10.45 6.58 -9.06
CA ASN A 120 -9.59 7.74 -9.32
C ASN A 120 -8.98 7.75 -10.72
N ASP A 121 -8.60 6.59 -11.25
CA ASP A 121 -7.80 6.50 -12.49
C ASP A 121 -8.68 6.32 -13.74
N ALA A 122 -9.82 5.62 -13.64
CA ALA A 122 -10.71 5.39 -14.77
C ALA A 122 -11.23 6.68 -15.43
N PRO A 123 -11.68 7.73 -14.69
CA PRO A 123 -12.12 8.98 -15.30
C PRO A 123 -11.02 9.73 -16.06
N LYS A 124 -9.77 9.65 -15.57
CA LYS A 124 -8.61 10.29 -16.22
C LYS A 124 -8.32 9.65 -17.59
N ILE A 125 -8.35 8.32 -17.64
CA ILE A 125 -8.13 7.57 -18.88
C ILE A 125 -9.32 7.77 -19.83
N ALA A 126 -10.56 7.73 -19.31
CA ALA A 126 -11.77 7.98 -20.09
C ALA A 126 -11.77 9.39 -20.70
N GLY A 127 -11.32 10.40 -19.96
CA GLY A 127 -11.18 11.76 -20.46
C GLY A 127 -10.23 11.88 -21.67
N LEU A 128 -9.14 11.12 -21.68
CA LEU A 128 -8.24 11.03 -22.84
C LEU A 128 -8.90 10.37 -24.05
N LEU A 129 -9.67 9.30 -23.84
CA LEU A 129 -10.37 8.59 -24.91
C LEU A 129 -11.49 9.44 -25.53
N LEU A 130 -12.16 10.27 -24.72
CA LEU A 130 -13.15 11.23 -25.23
C LEU A 130 -12.57 12.19 -26.26
N LEU A 131 -11.33 12.65 -26.06
CA LEU A 131 -10.64 13.52 -27.01
C LEU A 131 -10.37 12.85 -28.36
N LEU A 132 -10.30 11.52 -28.39
CA LEU A 132 -10.03 10.74 -29.60
C LEU A 132 -11.30 10.41 -30.41
N HIS A 133 -12.49 10.82 -29.94
CA HIS A 133 -13.79 10.56 -30.59
C HIS A 133 -13.98 9.08 -30.96
N LEU A 134 -13.51 8.16 -30.13
CA LEU A 134 -13.59 6.71 -30.32
C LEU A 134 -15.01 6.17 -30.02
N GLY A 135 -15.97 6.43 -30.87
CA GLY A 135 -17.26 5.74 -30.92
C GLY A 135 -18.04 5.66 -29.58
N ASP A 136 -18.51 4.47 -29.24
CA ASP A 136 -19.37 4.26 -28.05
C ASP A 136 -18.58 4.32 -26.73
N MET A 137 -18.98 5.25 -25.84
CA MET A 137 -18.39 5.44 -24.51
C MET A 137 -18.44 4.16 -23.65
N ARG A 138 -19.47 3.32 -23.80
CA ARG A 138 -19.59 2.08 -23.03
C ARG A 138 -18.51 1.08 -23.42
N LEU A 139 -18.22 0.94 -24.70
CA LEU A 139 -17.15 0.09 -25.21
C LEU A 139 -15.77 0.61 -24.77
N ALA A 140 -15.58 1.94 -24.79
CA ALA A 140 -14.35 2.56 -24.30
C ALA A 140 -14.12 2.28 -22.82
N LEU A 141 -15.12 2.43 -21.97
CA LEU A 141 -15.02 2.12 -20.52
C LEU A 141 -14.76 0.63 -20.27
N LEU A 142 -15.38 -0.27 -21.04
CA LEU A 142 -15.13 -1.69 -20.93
C LEU A 142 -13.69 -2.05 -21.31
N ALA A 143 -13.18 -1.47 -22.40
CA ALA A 143 -11.79 -1.64 -22.83
C ALA A 143 -10.80 -1.15 -21.76
N ILE A 144 -11.05 0.01 -21.13
CA ILE A 144 -10.26 0.52 -20.01
C ILE A 144 -10.28 -0.48 -18.86
N ALA A 145 -11.44 -0.98 -18.46
CA ALA A 145 -11.56 -1.92 -17.35
C ALA A 145 -10.75 -3.19 -17.60
N ILE A 146 -10.85 -3.76 -18.79
CA ILE A 146 -10.09 -4.96 -19.20
C ILE A 146 -8.57 -4.66 -19.18
N ALA A 147 -8.15 -3.54 -19.78
CA ALA A 147 -6.75 -3.17 -19.83
C ALA A 147 -6.15 -2.96 -18.41
N MET A 148 -6.91 -2.33 -17.49
CA MET A 148 -6.51 -2.14 -16.11
C MET A 148 -6.37 -3.48 -15.36
N VAL A 149 -7.29 -4.43 -15.58
CA VAL A 149 -7.21 -5.77 -14.98
C VAL A 149 -5.97 -6.51 -15.48
N VAL A 150 -5.77 -6.55 -16.80
CA VAL A 150 -4.62 -7.24 -17.40
C VAL A 150 -3.30 -6.61 -16.95
N GLY A 151 -3.18 -5.28 -17.01
CA GLY A 151 -1.98 -4.55 -16.58
C GLY A 151 -1.69 -4.75 -15.09
N GLY A 152 -2.73 -4.74 -14.26
CA GLY A 152 -2.64 -5.01 -12.83
C GLY A 152 -2.12 -6.42 -12.53
N LEU A 153 -2.65 -7.44 -13.19
CA LEU A 153 -2.24 -8.83 -12.99
C LEU A 153 -0.79 -9.08 -13.40
N LEU A 154 -0.36 -8.50 -14.52
CA LEU A 154 1.00 -8.70 -15.05
C LEU A 154 2.10 -8.15 -14.12
N HIS A 155 1.86 -7.03 -13.45
CA HIS A 155 2.89 -6.31 -12.69
C HIS A 155 2.65 -6.28 -11.17
N SER A 156 1.54 -6.82 -10.69
CA SER A 156 1.12 -6.75 -9.28
C SER A 156 2.17 -7.29 -8.30
N LYS A 157 2.80 -8.41 -8.60
CA LYS A 157 3.77 -9.06 -7.72
C LYS A 157 4.97 -8.15 -7.42
N LYS A 158 5.59 -7.58 -8.44
CA LYS A 158 6.76 -6.70 -8.29
C LYS A 158 6.43 -5.44 -7.49
N ILE A 159 5.26 -4.85 -7.75
CA ILE A 159 4.79 -3.66 -7.03
C ILE A 159 4.49 -4.00 -5.58
N ALA A 160 3.78 -5.10 -5.32
CA ALA A 160 3.47 -5.55 -3.97
C ALA A 160 4.71 -5.83 -3.13
N GLU A 161 5.73 -6.48 -3.69
CA GLU A 161 7.01 -6.73 -3.01
C GLU A 161 7.74 -5.43 -2.67
N THR A 162 7.75 -4.46 -3.59
CA THR A 162 8.39 -3.16 -3.34
C THR A 162 7.68 -2.40 -2.23
N MET A 163 6.36 -2.32 -2.28
CA MET A 163 5.54 -1.60 -1.30
C MET A 163 5.59 -2.23 0.09
N SER A 164 5.53 -3.57 0.17
CA SER A 164 5.42 -4.29 1.45
C SER A 164 6.75 -4.60 2.13
N LYS A 165 7.86 -4.61 1.38
CA LYS A 165 9.16 -5.05 1.92
C LYS A 165 10.26 -4.01 1.80
N LYS A 166 10.35 -3.28 0.66
CA LYS A 166 11.49 -2.41 0.38
C LYS A 166 11.37 -1.03 1.02
N ILE A 167 10.16 -0.48 1.11
CA ILE A 167 9.93 0.86 1.68
C ILE A 167 9.96 0.78 3.21
N THR A 168 9.08 -0.04 3.78
CA THR A 168 8.98 -0.30 5.22
C THR A 168 8.44 -1.71 5.38
N PRO A 169 9.11 -2.62 6.09
CA PRO A 169 8.55 -3.93 6.40
C PRO A 169 7.35 -3.76 7.34
N LEU A 170 6.16 -4.10 6.85
CA LEU A 170 4.90 -3.90 7.55
C LEU A 170 4.34 -5.24 8.02
N ASN A 171 3.81 -5.27 9.24
CA ASN A 171 2.93 -6.34 9.69
C ASN A 171 1.48 -6.12 9.21
N GLU A 172 0.61 -7.12 9.40
CA GLU A 172 -0.78 -7.06 8.90
C GLU A 172 -1.58 -5.86 9.45
N GLY A 173 -1.40 -5.50 10.73
CA GLY A 173 -2.08 -4.34 11.32
C GLY A 173 -1.55 -3.01 10.82
N GLN A 174 -0.25 -2.91 10.57
CA GLN A 174 0.38 -1.75 9.95
C GLN A 174 -0.08 -1.60 8.50
N ALA A 175 -0.09 -2.69 7.74
CA ALA A 175 -0.55 -2.72 6.37
C ALA A 175 -2.05 -2.36 6.27
N PHE A 176 -2.89 -2.86 7.19
CA PHE A 176 -4.27 -2.42 7.33
C PHE A 176 -4.37 -0.90 7.51
N SER A 177 -3.59 -0.33 8.41
CA SER A 177 -3.61 1.12 8.68
C SER A 177 -3.20 1.94 7.47
N ALA A 178 -2.14 1.51 6.75
CA ALA A 178 -1.69 2.17 5.52
C ALA A 178 -2.76 2.13 4.43
N ASN A 179 -3.37 0.96 4.21
CA ASN A 179 -4.41 0.78 3.20
C ASN A 179 -5.67 1.58 3.56
N PHE A 180 -6.07 1.60 4.83
CA PHE A 180 -7.25 2.33 5.27
C PHE A 180 -7.13 3.83 4.98
N ILE A 181 -5.98 4.44 5.33
CA ILE A 181 -5.70 5.85 5.03
C ILE A 181 -5.60 6.08 3.53
N THR A 182 -4.88 5.21 2.80
CA THR A 182 -4.75 5.33 1.34
C THR A 182 -6.10 5.28 0.66
N GLY A 183 -6.92 4.26 0.94
CA GLY A 183 -8.24 4.09 0.34
C GLY A 183 -9.16 5.25 0.68
N GLY A 184 -9.25 5.64 1.95
CA GLY A 184 -10.07 6.75 2.41
C GLY A 184 -9.70 8.08 1.76
N MET A 185 -8.40 8.41 1.71
CA MET A 185 -7.93 9.65 1.07
C MET A 185 -8.20 9.68 -0.44
N VAL A 186 -7.93 8.56 -1.13
CA VAL A 186 -8.14 8.50 -2.59
C VAL A 186 -9.62 8.56 -2.92
N VAL A 187 -10.50 7.87 -2.18
CA VAL A 187 -11.95 7.98 -2.34
C VAL A 187 -12.42 9.41 -2.10
N ALA A 188 -11.99 10.03 -0.99
CA ALA A 188 -12.35 11.41 -0.68
C ALA A 188 -11.88 12.38 -1.78
N ALA A 189 -10.63 12.27 -2.23
CA ALA A 189 -10.09 13.10 -3.31
C ALA A 189 -10.88 12.91 -4.61
N SER A 190 -11.25 11.68 -4.95
CA SER A 190 -12.06 11.38 -6.14
C SER A 190 -13.45 11.97 -6.04
N PHE A 191 -14.06 11.96 -4.85
CA PHE A 191 -15.37 12.55 -4.59
C PHE A 191 -15.37 14.07 -4.78
N PHE A 192 -14.28 14.74 -4.38
CA PHE A 192 -14.11 16.18 -4.58
C PHE A 192 -13.52 16.55 -5.97
N GLY A 193 -13.34 15.59 -6.85
CA GLY A 193 -12.74 15.81 -8.17
C GLY A 193 -11.27 16.24 -8.14
N LEU A 194 -10.57 16.01 -7.03
CA LEU A 194 -9.17 16.37 -6.88
C LEU A 194 -8.26 15.29 -7.52
N PRO A 195 -7.40 15.67 -8.47
CA PRO A 195 -6.47 14.73 -9.07
C PRO A 195 -5.35 14.40 -8.08
N VAL A 196 -5.37 13.17 -7.55
CA VAL A 196 -4.31 12.64 -6.69
C VAL A 196 -3.66 11.43 -7.33
N SER A 197 -2.40 11.18 -6.98
CA SER A 197 -1.72 9.95 -7.36
C SER A 197 -1.91 8.90 -6.27
N THR A 198 -2.59 7.81 -6.61
CA THR A 198 -2.80 6.68 -5.68
C THR A 198 -1.49 6.09 -5.18
N THR A 199 -0.45 6.08 -6.02
CA THR A 199 0.89 5.62 -5.66
C THR A 199 1.55 6.57 -4.66
N HIS A 200 1.47 7.88 -4.87
CA HIS A 200 2.03 8.88 -3.95
C HIS A 200 1.36 8.80 -2.57
N VAL A 201 0.03 8.69 -2.54
CA VAL A 201 -0.74 8.52 -1.29
C VAL A 201 -0.36 7.22 -0.57
N SER A 202 -0.24 6.09 -1.30
CA SER A 202 0.16 4.80 -0.72
C SER A 202 1.57 4.84 -0.13
N VAL A 203 2.55 5.37 -0.87
CA VAL A 203 3.93 5.51 -0.38
C VAL A 203 3.98 6.45 0.82
N GLY A 204 3.26 7.57 0.78
CA GLY A 204 3.13 8.49 1.91
C GLY A 204 2.57 7.79 3.15
N SER A 205 1.50 7.00 3.00
CA SER A 205 0.89 6.25 4.12
C SER A 205 1.87 5.23 4.72
N ILE A 206 2.60 4.49 3.90
CA ILE A 206 3.61 3.53 4.35
C ILE A 206 4.77 4.26 5.05
N PHE A 207 5.19 5.39 4.52
CA PHE A 207 6.24 6.23 5.12
C PHE A 207 5.84 6.74 6.49
N GLY A 208 4.61 7.26 6.65
CA GLY A 208 4.10 7.73 7.94
C GLY A 208 4.12 6.65 9.03
N ILE A 209 3.77 5.41 8.70
CA ILE A 209 3.90 4.27 9.62
C ILE A 209 5.37 3.94 9.88
N GLY A 210 6.20 3.98 8.84
CA GLY A 210 7.63 3.75 8.95
C GLY A 210 8.31 4.72 9.91
N LEU A 211 7.97 6.00 9.85
CA LEU A 211 8.44 7.02 10.78
C LEU A 211 8.06 6.68 12.23
N LYS A 212 6.83 6.23 12.48
CA LYS A 212 6.37 5.84 13.81
C LYS A 212 7.07 4.60 14.36
N THR A 213 7.40 3.66 13.48
CA THR A 213 7.99 2.36 13.86
C THR A 213 9.52 2.36 13.82
N GLY A 214 10.15 3.40 13.28
CA GLY A 214 11.60 3.50 13.10
C GLY A 214 12.16 2.53 12.04
N LYS A 215 11.30 1.89 11.24
CA LYS A 215 11.69 0.86 10.25
C LYS A 215 11.76 1.39 8.81
N THR A 216 11.85 2.69 8.62
CA THR A 216 11.86 3.33 7.29
C THR A 216 13.18 3.13 6.58
N ASN A 217 13.13 2.72 5.31
CA ASN A 217 14.29 2.72 4.44
C ASN A 217 14.43 4.07 3.73
N ASN A 218 15.18 5.00 4.35
CA ASN A 218 15.37 6.36 3.83
C ASN A 218 15.98 6.39 2.42
N LYS A 219 16.85 5.40 2.08
CA LYS A 219 17.45 5.32 0.73
C LYS A 219 16.39 5.04 -0.34
N VAL A 220 15.48 4.11 -0.08
CA VAL A 220 14.40 3.79 -1.02
C VAL A 220 13.44 4.97 -1.15
N ILE A 221 13.10 5.64 -0.05
CA ILE A 221 12.22 6.81 -0.08
C ILE A 221 12.83 7.95 -0.84
N SER A 222 14.11 8.27 -0.62
CA SER A 222 14.77 9.34 -1.38
C SER A 222 14.82 9.05 -2.88
N GLN A 223 15.03 7.79 -3.28
CA GLN A 223 14.96 7.38 -4.68
C GLN A 223 13.57 7.57 -5.29
N ILE A 224 12.51 7.22 -4.53
CA ILE A 224 11.12 7.42 -4.97
C ILE A 224 10.81 8.92 -5.10
N LEU A 225 11.17 9.73 -4.11
CA LEU A 225 10.96 11.18 -4.17
C LEU A 225 11.71 11.83 -5.34
N LEU A 226 12.96 11.42 -5.58
CA LEU A 226 13.74 11.88 -6.73
C LEU A 226 13.08 11.50 -8.05
N SER A 227 12.59 10.26 -8.17
CA SER A 227 11.87 9.84 -9.38
C SER A 227 10.61 10.67 -9.62
N TRP A 228 9.89 11.05 -8.57
CA TRP A 228 8.71 11.91 -8.70
C TRP A 228 9.07 13.31 -9.18
N LEU A 229 10.15 13.89 -8.66
CA LEU A 229 10.62 15.20 -9.14
C LEU A 229 11.09 15.19 -10.60
N LEU A 230 11.63 14.06 -11.07
CA LEU A 230 12.07 13.91 -12.46
C LEU A 230 10.92 13.61 -13.43
N THR A 231 9.76 13.14 -12.93
CA THR A 231 8.61 12.75 -13.76
C THR A 231 7.47 13.77 -13.74
N LEU A 232 7.52 14.79 -12.89
CA LEU A 232 6.61 15.95 -12.86
C LEU A 232 7.07 17.03 -13.84
#